data_f385fd90e78f6089ff325550a9670496
#
_entry.id   f385fd90e78f6089ff325550a9670496
#
_cell.length_a   1.000
_cell.length_b   1.000
_cell.length_c   1.000
_cell.angle_alpha   90.00
_cell.angle_beta   90.00
_cell.angle_gamma   90.00
#
_symmetry.space_group_name_H-M   'P 1'
#
loop_
_entity.id
_entity.type
_entity.pdbx_description
1 polymer ?
#
loop_
_entity_poly.entity_id
_entity_poly.type
_entity_poly.pdbx_seq_one_letter_code
_entity_poly.pdbx_strand_id
1 'polypeptide(L)'
;MLTFTRYERLREEISKADAEDPTHSYNPQSLKYLEAVVREGLRMGMSTPTRLPRVVPRGGWSYNGYYLPEGTQVGCQSYTLHFNPAVFEDPHAFKPERWLESPSAEMNRDWFAFSLGARGCLARNLAQMELLLAIQAVVREGILEGATALGGEIEIFEWFSSALVKEKLELVWS
;
A
#
# COMPACT_ATOMS: atom_id res chain seq x y z
N MET A 1 4.74 6.76 8.64
CA MET A 1 3.98 7.93 9.10
C MET A 1 4.27 9.11 8.17
N LEU A 2 3.24 9.79 7.67
CA LEU A 2 3.42 11.03 6.90
C LEU A 2 4.07 12.07 7.82
N THR A 3 5.25 12.54 7.45
CA THR A 3 5.88 13.68 8.12
C THR A 3 5.16 14.96 7.68
N PHE A 4 5.27 16.03 8.47
CA PHE A 4 4.72 17.36 8.13
C PHE A 4 5.06 17.76 6.68
N THR A 5 6.32 17.62 6.29
CA THR A 5 6.79 17.93 4.93
C THR A 5 6.11 17.13 3.82
N ARG A 6 5.78 15.85 4.07
CA ARG A 6 5.08 15.00 3.09
C ARG A 6 3.60 15.33 3.00
N TYR A 7 2.98 15.68 4.12
CA TYR A 7 1.60 16.15 4.13
C TYR A 7 1.45 17.45 3.35
N GLU A 8 2.33 18.42 3.58
CA GLU A 8 2.34 19.70 2.86
C GLU A 8 2.53 19.50 1.35
N ARG A 9 3.45 18.64 0.94
CA ARG A 9 3.65 18.31 -0.47
C ARG A 9 2.39 17.71 -1.11
N LEU A 10 1.72 16.80 -0.41
CA LEU A 10 0.49 16.19 -0.90
C LEU A 10 -0.64 17.23 -1.02
N ARG A 11 -0.76 18.10 -0.02
CA ARG A 11 -1.71 19.20 0.01
C ARG A 11 -1.45 20.19 -1.14
N GLU A 12 -0.20 20.54 -1.40
CA GLU A 12 0.18 21.43 -2.50
C GLU A 12 -0.21 20.85 -3.86
N GLU A 13 0.05 19.55 -4.10
CA GLU A 13 -0.34 18.88 -5.34
C GLU A 13 -1.86 18.92 -5.55
N ILE A 14 -2.64 18.59 -4.51
CA ILE A 14 -4.10 18.58 -4.57
C ILE A 14 -4.65 20.01 -4.77
N SER A 15 -4.16 21.00 -4.00
CA SER A 15 -4.59 22.39 -4.10
C SER A 15 -4.33 22.97 -5.49
N LYS A 16 -3.20 22.61 -6.10
CA LYS A 16 -2.88 23.03 -7.47
C LYS A 16 -3.88 22.43 -8.47
N ALA A 17 -4.17 21.14 -8.37
CA ALA A 17 -5.13 20.48 -9.25
C ALA A 17 -6.56 21.05 -9.09
N ASP A 18 -6.95 21.34 -7.85
CA ASP A 18 -8.26 21.99 -7.56
C ASP A 18 -8.34 23.42 -8.12
N ALA A 19 -7.22 24.15 -8.14
CA ALA A 19 -7.17 25.48 -8.75
C ALA A 19 -7.24 25.43 -10.29
N GLU A 20 -6.67 24.38 -10.90
CA GLU A 20 -6.74 24.15 -12.35
C GLU A 20 -8.11 23.64 -12.80
N ASP A 21 -8.80 22.84 -11.98
CA ASP A 21 -10.16 22.36 -12.22
C ASP A 21 -11.04 22.50 -10.97
N PRO A 22 -11.70 23.66 -10.79
CA PRO A 22 -12.60 23.91 -9.66
C PRO A 22 -13.81 22.97 -9.58
N THR A 23 -14.11 22.23 -10.64
CA THR A 23 -15.20 21.24 -10.65
C THR A 23 -14.79 19.91 -10.01
N HIS A 24 -13.52 19.75 -9.71
CA HIS A 24 -12.92 18.53 -9.17
C HIS A 24 -13.20 17.27 -10.02
N SER A 25 -13.36 17.46 -11.34
CA SER A 25 -13.68 16.37 -12.28
C SER A 25 -12.44 15.66 -12.83
N TYR A 26 -11.23 16.06 -12.41
CA TYR A 26 -10.00 15.42 -12.86
C TYR A 26 -9.85 14.01 -12.27
N ASN A 27 -9.14 13.17 -13.01
CA ASN A 27 -8.83 11.81 -12.54
C ASN A 27 -7.78 11.87 -11.40
N PRO A 28 -8.10 11.41 -10.16
CA PRO A 28 -7.13 11.44 -9.06
C PRO A 28 -5.85 10.61 -9.32
N GLN A 29 -5.88 9.66 -10.25
CA GLN A 29 -4.67 8.93 -10.70
C GLN A 29 -3.67 9.81 -11.46
N SER A 30 -4.05 11.01 -11.89
CA SER A 30 -3.12 11.97 -12.49
C SER A 30 -2.20 12.63 -11.45
N LEU A 31 -2.59 12.61 -10.17
CA LEU A 31 -1.84 13.17 -9.05
C LEU A 31 -0.75 12.19 -8.62
N LYS A 32 0.47 12.45 -9.08
CA LYS A 32 1.59 11.51 -8.95
C LYS A 32 2.03 11.30 -7.50
N TYR A 33 2.01 12.33 -6.69
CA TYR A 33 2.40 12.21 -5.29
C TYR A 33 1.31 11.53 -4.47
N LEU A 34 0.03 11.82 -4.75
CA LEU A 34 -1.09 11.11 -4.16
C LEU A 34 -1.05 9.61 -4.48
N GLU A 35 -0.80 9.25 -5.75
CA GLU A 35 -0.63 7.86 -6.16
C GLU A 35 0.53 7.17 -5.41
N ALA A 36 1.66 7.87 -5.28
CA ALA A 36 2.82 7.38 -4.55
C ALA A 36 2.53 7.17 -3.05
N VAL A 37 1.79 8.09 -2.42
CA VAL A 37 1.35 7.98 -1.02
C VAL A 37 0.45 6.76 -0.81
N VAL A 38 -0.56 6.58 -1.67
CA VAL A 38 -1.45 5.40 -1.63
C VAL A 38 -0.67 4.11 -1.82
N ARG A 39 0.24 4.09 -2.79
CA ARG A 39 1.04 2.91 -3.11
C ARG A 39 1.96 2.51 -1.96
N GLU A 40 2.60 3.48 -1.32
CA GLU A 40 3.44 3.24 -0.14
C GLU A 40 2.59 2.83 1.08
N GLY A 41 1.43 3.45 1.28
CA GLY A 41 0.49 3.07 2.31
C GLY A 41 0.03 1.62 2.18
N LEU A 42 -0.30 1.18 0.98
CA LEU A 42 -0.66 -0.21 0.70
C LEU A 42 0.50 -1.19 0.91
N ARG A 43 1.74 -0.78 0.60
CA ARG A 43 2.92 -1.59 0.88
C ARG A 43 3.10 -1.83 2.38
N MET A 44 2.98 -0.79 3.18
CA MET A 44 3.22 -0.86 4.62
C MET A 44 1.99 -1.35 5.41
N GLY A 45 0.79 -1.03 4.94
CA GLY A 45 -0.45 -1.36 5.65
C GLY A 45 -0.81 -2.84 5.63
N MET A 46 -0.32 -3.60 4.65
CA MET A 46 -0.44 -5.05 4.57
C MET A 46 -1.80 -5.58 5.01
N SER A 47 -2.85 -5.17 4.33
CA SER A 47 -4.23 -5.59 4.68
C SER A 47 -4.43 -7.11 4.72
N THR A 48 -3.61 -7.87 3.98
CA THR A 48 -3.58 -9.33 3.98
C THR A 48 -2.13 -9.81 4.11
N PRO A 49 -1.56 -9.83 5.34
CA PRO A 49 -0.14 -10.14 5.56
C PRO A 49 0.18 -11.63 5.41
N THR A 50 -0.81 -12.49 5.47
CA THR A 50 -0.66 -13.95 5.51
C THR A 50 -0.17 -14.53 4.18
N ARG A 51 0.30 -15.77 4.25
CA ARG A 51 0.61 -16.56 3.05
C ARG A 51 -0.66 -16.79 2.26
N LEU A 52 -0.60 -16.59 0.96
CA LEU A 52 -1.70 -16.87 0.05
C LEU A 52 -1.45 -18.22 -0.65
N PRO A 53 -1.86 -19.35 -0.05
CA PRO A 53 -1.49 -20.68 -0.52
C PRO A 53 -2.11 -20.98 -1.88
N ARG A 54 -1.35 -21.72 -2.69
CA ARG A 54 -1.76 -22.33 -3.95
C ARG A 54 -1.41 -23.80 -3.90
N VAL A 55 -2.22 -24.61 -4.52
CA VAL A 55 -1.96 -26.06 -4.63
C VAL A 55 -1.30 -26.31 -5.98
N VAL A 56 -0.20 -27.04 -5.95
CA VAL A 56 0.49 -27.49 -7.16
C VAL A 56 -0.45 -28.40 -7.94
N PRO A 57 -0.70 -28.09 -9.24
CA PRO A 57 -1.64 -28.83 -10.05
C PRO A 57 -1.14 -30.23 -10.42
N ARG A 58 -2.04 -31.00 -11.05
CA ARG A 58 -1.71 -32.33 -11.58
C ARG A 58 -0.49 -32.25 -12.50
N GLY A 59 0.43 -33.20 -12.33
CA GLY A 59 1.70 -33.25 -13.04
C GLY A 59 2.86 -32.59 -12.32
N GLY A 60 2.61 -31.97 -11.16
CA GLY A 60 3.65 -31.32 -10.34
C GLY A 60 4.13 -29.99 -10.94
N TRP A 61 5.12 -29.40 -10.29
CA TRP A 61 5.75 -28.15 -10.71
C TRP A 61 7.24 -28.14 -10.37
N SER A 62 8.06 -27.74 -11.35
CA SER A 62 9.49 -27.54 -11.13
C SER A 62 9.80 -26.06 -10.95
N TYR A 63 10.45 -25.71 -9.85
CA TYR A 63 10.84 -24.35 -9.56
C TYR A 63 12.26 -24.31 -8.95
N ASN A 64 13.11 -23.49 -9.54
CA ASN A 64 14.49 -23.27 -9.09
C ASN A 64 15.28 -24.58 -8.81
N GLY A 65 15.13 -25.58 -9.70
CA GLY A 65 15.80 -26.89 -9.57
C GLY A 65 15.13 -27.89 -8.63
N TYR A 66 14.04 -27.50 -7.94
CA TYR A 66 13.25 -28.38 -7.09
C TYR A 66 11.99 -28.83 -7.81
N TYR A 67 11.66 -30.12 -7.70
CA TYR A 67 10.38 -30.65 -8.13
C TYR A 67 9.40 -30.69 -6.97
N LEU A 68 8.25 -30.05 -7.16
CA LEU A 68 7.15 -30.01 -6.20
C LEU A 68 6.04 -30.95 -6.70
N PRO A 69 5.74 -32.04 -5.98
CA PRO A 69 4.67 -32.96 -6.35
C PRO A 69 3.29 -32.28 -6.39
N GLU A 70 2.37 -32.90 -7.15
CA GLU A 70 0.94 -32.56 -7.10
C GLU A 70 0.41 -32.53 -5.67
N GLY A 71 -0.44 -31.55 -5.36
CA GLY A 71 -1.00 -31.37 -4.03
C GLY A 71 -0.12 -30.58 -3.05
N THR A 72 1.16 -30.35 -3.37
CA THR A 72 2.03 -29.51 -2.54
C THR A 72 1.41 -28.11 -2.43
N GLN A 73 1.38 -27.55 -1.22
CA GLN A 73 0.98 -26.17 -1.00
C GLN A 73 2.19 -25.24 -1.08
N VAL A 74 2.10 -24.25 -1.95
CA VAL A 74 3.11 -23.18 -2.12
C VAL A 74 2.43 -21.85 -1.84
N GLY A 75 3.16 -20.90 -1.27
CA GLY A 75 2.58 -19.58 -0.95
C GLY A 75 3.61 -18.48 -0.99
N CYS A 76 3.13 -17.27 -1.20
CA CYS A 76 3.90 -16.05 -1.13
C CYS A 76 3.24 -15.11 -0.13
N GLN A 77 4.03 -14.43 0.66
CA GLN A 77 3.59 -13.54 1.73
C GLN A 77 3.99 -12.11 1.41
N SER A 78 3.02 -11.19 1.43
CA SER A 78 3.27 -9.78 1.15
C SER A 78 4.30 -9.18 2.13
N TYR A 79 4.26 -9.55 3.41
CA TYR A 79 5.24 -9.09 4.40
C TYR A 79 6.68 -9.33 3.94
N THR A 80 7.00 -10.57 3.56
CA THR A 80 8.37 -10.95 3.15
C THR A 80 8.84 -10.16 1.92
N LEU A 81 7.93 -9.89 0.98
CA LEU A 81 8.25 -9.13 -0.22
C LEU A 81 8.38 -7.63 0.07
N HIS A 82 7.40 -7.05 0.76
CA HIS A 82 7.31 -5.60 1.00
C HIS A 82 8.40 -5.07 1.92
N PHE A 83 8.93 -5.91 2.81
CA PHE A 83 9.98 -5.52 3.75
C PHE A 83 11.37 -6.09 3.42
N ASN A 84 11.55 -6.60 2.19
CA ASN A 84 12.84 -7.05 1.70
C ASN A 84 13.80 -5.86 1.46
N PRO A 85 14.87 -5.69 2.25
CA PRO A 85 15.79 -4.56 2.10
C PRO A 85 16.62 -4.60 0.81
N ALA A 86 16.71 -5.76 0.16
CA ALA A 86 17.37 -5.87 -1.15
C ALA A 86 16.56 -5.25 -2.29
N VAL A 87 15.26 -5.02 -2.08
CA VAL A 87 14.34 -4.45 -3.08
C VAL A 87 13.85 -3.06 -2.65
N PHE A 88 13.52 -2.91 -1.37
CA PHE A 88 13.02 -1.65 -0.82
C PHE A 88 14.05 -1.11 0.18
N GLU A 89 14.79 -0.10 -0.22
CA GLU A 89 15.69 0.61 0.70
C GLU A 89 14.91 1.15 1.90
N ASP A 90 15.46 1.00 3.12
CA ASP A 90 14.76 1.35 4.37
C ASP A 90 13.29 0.87 4.37
N PRO A 91 13.03 -0.43 4.34
CA PRO A 91 11.70 -0.96 4.04
C PRO A 91 10.64 -0.61 5.10
N HIS A 92 11.06 -0.27 6.32
CA HIS A 92 10.18 0.16 7.42
C HIS A 92 9.89 1.66 7.42
N ALA A 93 10.60 2.45 6.60
CA ALA A 93 10.33 3.87 6.45
C ALA A 93 9.22 4.11 5.42
N PHE A 94 8.26 4.99 5.76
CA PHE A 94 7.24 5.46 4.82
C PHE A 94 7.87 6.47 3.86
N LYS A 95 8.20 6.05 2.65
CA LYS A 95 8.89 6.84 1.61
C LYS A 95 8.09 6.79 0.28
N PRO A 96 7.05 7.62 0.10
CA PRO A 96 6.32 7.71 -1.17
C PRO A 96 7.22 8.05 -2.36
N GLU A 97 8.29 8.78 -2.10
CA GLU A 97 9.25 9.26 -3.10
C GLU A 97 9.84 8.11 -3.95
N ARG A 98 9.96 6.91 -3.37
CA ARG A 98 10.45 5.72 -4.09
C ARG A 98 9.63 5.33 -5.33
N TRP A 99 8.39 5.81 -5.40
CA TRP A 99 7.47 5.51 -6.50
C TRP A 99 7.46 6.57 -7.59
N LEU A 100 8.10 7.74 -7.35
CA LEU A 100 8.13 8.86 -8.28
C LEU A 100 9.27 8.73 -9.32
N GLU A 101 10.40 8.18 -8.92
CA GLU A 101 11.61 8.08 -9.71
C GLU A 101 11.75 6.68 -10.32
N SER A 102 10.98 6.37 -11.33
CA SER A 102 11.08 5.12 -12.11
C SER A 102 11.37 3.88 -11.22
N PRO A 103 10.40 3.41 -10.44
CA PRO A 103 10.60 2.27 -9.56
C PRO A 103 11.15 1.06 -10.32
N SER A 104 12.11 0.34 -9.73
CA SER A 104 12.77 -0.78 -10.39
C SER A 104 11.77 -1.89 -10.79
N ALA A 105 12.21 -2.77 -11.70
CA ALA A 105 11.40 -3.93 -12.08
C ALA A 105 11.11 -4.83 -10.88
N GLU A 106 12.09 -4.97 -9.97
CA GLU A 106 11.97 -5.73 -8.73
C GLU A 106 10.95 -5.11 -7.78
N MET A 107 10.98 -3.79 -7.58
CA MET A 107 9.98 -3.07 -6.76
C MET A 107 8.56 -3.27 -7.30
N ASN A 108 8.40 -3.18 -8.63
CA ASN A 108 7.10 -3.37 -9.27
C ASN A 108 6.60 -4.81 -9.15
N ARG A 109 7.50 -5.81 -9.31
CA ARG A 109 7.19 -7.23 -9.15
C ARG A 109 6.80 -7.57 -7.71
N ASP A 110 7.57 -7.06 -6.74
CA ASP A 110 7.44 -7.42 -5.33
C ASP A 110 6.41 -6.57 -4.58
N TRP A 111 5.85 -5.56 -5.23
CA TRP A 111 4.67 -4.86 -4.71
C TRP A 111 3.43 -5.73 -4.84
N PHE A 112 3.14 -6.48 -3.78
CA PHE A 112 2.19 -7.58 -3.75
C PHE A 112 0.90 -7.27 -2.99
N ALA A 113 0.54 -5.98 -2.86
CA ALA A 113 -0.58 -5.52 -2.05
C ALA A 113 -1.94 -6.12 -2.46
N PHE A 114 -2.11 -6.47 -3.73
CA PHE A 114 -3.33 -7.07 -4.27
C PHE A 114 -3.15 -8.51 -4.78
N SER A 115 -2.04 -9.17 -4.41
CA SER A 115 -1.67 -10.48 -4.97
C SER A 115 -1.46 -10.41 -6.49
N LEU A 116 -1.19 -11.55 -7.12
CA LEU A 116 -0.94 -11.69 -8.56
C LEU A 116 -1.64 -12.92 -9.14
N GLY A 117 -1.73 -12.94 -10.48
CA GLY A 117 -2.27 -14.05 -11.25
C GLY A 117 -3.80 -14.18 -11.16
N ALA A 118 -4.32 -15.34 -11.52
CA ALA A 118 -5.76 -15.62 -11.63
C ALA A 118 -6.53 -15.49 -10.29
N ARG A 119 -5.82 -15.46 -9.17
CA ARG A 119 -6.39 -15.29 -7.80
C ARG A 119 -6.05 -13.92 -7.21
N GLY A 120 -5.56 -12.98 -8.00
CA GLY A 120 -5.38 -11.59 -7.60
C GLY A 120 -6.69 -10.95 -7.18
N CYS A 121 -6.60 -9.84 -6.44
CA CYS A 121 -7.78 -9.10 -5.98
C CYS A 121 -8.64 -8.63 -7.16
N LEU A 122 -9.89 -9.09 -7.22
CA LEU A 122 -10.84 -8.71 -8.26
C LEU A 122 -11.17 -7.21 -8.21
N ALA A 123 -11.30 -6.65 -7.02
CA ALA A 123 -11.67 -5.26 -6.77
C ALA A 123 -10.47 -4.30 -6.73
N ARG A 124 -9.28 -4.71 -7.21
CA ARG A 124 -8.05 -3.90 -7.15
C ARG A 124 -8.27 -2.46 -7.65
N ASN A 125 -8.87 -2.30 -8.83
CA ASN A 125 -9.05 -0.99 -9.44
C ASN A 125 -10.04 -0.13 -8.65
N LEU A 126 -11.12 -0.74 -8.15
CA LEU A 126 -12.10 -0.08 -7.29
C LEU A 126 -11.44 0.40 -5.98
N ALA A 127 -10.76 -0.50 -5.27
CA ALA A 127 -10.10 -0.18 -4.01
C ALA A 127 -9.03 0.92 -4.17
N GLN A 128 -8.24 0.88 -5.25
CA GLN A 128 -7.27 1.95 -5.52
C GLN A 128 -7.96 3.30 -5.75
N MET A 129 -9.06 3.32 -6.51
CA MET A 129 -9.81 4.56 -6.75
C MET A 129 -10.43 5.10 -5.45
N GLU A 130 -11.04 4.24 -4.65
CA GLU A 130 -11.62 4.61 -3.35
C GLU A 130 -10.56 5.20 -2.40
N LEU A 131 -9.37 4.60 -2.34
CA LEU A 131 -8.27 5.11 -1.52
C LEU A 131 -7.76 6.48 -2.00
N LEU A 132 -7.61 6.65 -3.32
CA LEU A 132 -7.20 7.94 -3.89
C LEU A 132 -8.23 9.03 -3.55
N LEU A 133 -9.51 8.78 -3.78
CA LEU A 133 -10.58 9.73 -3.49
C LEU A 133 -10.71 10.04 -2.00
N ALA A 134 -10.62 9.02 -1.14
CA ALA A 134 -10.71 9.19 0.30
C ALA A 134 -9.55 10.03 0.86
N ILE A 135 -8.31 9.73 0.46
CA ILE A 135 -7.13 10.48 0.92
C ILE A 135 -7.17 11.90 0.36
N GLN A 136 -7.54 12.07 -0.92
CA GLN A 136 -7.71 13.38 -1.52
C GLN A 136 -8.73 14.23 -0.75
N ALA A 137 -9.89 13.68 -0.41
CA ALA A 137 -10.90 14.37 0.37
C ALA A 137 -10.42 14.76 1.77
N VAL A 138 -9.80 13.83 2.50
CA VAL A 138 -9.24 14.08 3.84
C VAL A 138 -8.21 15.21 3.83
N VAL A 139 -7.34 15.25 2.81
CA VAL A 139 -6.31 16.28 2.69
C VAL A 139 -6.92 17.62 2.24
N ARG A 140 -7.83 17.61 1.29
CA ARG A 140 -8.53 18.80 0.80
C ARG A 140 -9.27 19.53 1.91
N GLU A 141 -10.00 18.79 2.74
CA GLU A 141 -10.78 19.32 3.86
C GLU A 141 -9.92 19.65 5.09
N GLY A 142 -8.61 19.43 5.04
CA GLY A 142 -7.68 19.71 6.13
C GLY A 142 -7.96 18.91 7.41
N ILE A 143 -8.63 17.77 7.31
CA ILE A 143 -9.12 17.00 8.49
C ILE A 143 -7.98 16.60 9.42
N LEU A 144 -6.77 16.39 8.89
CA LEU A 144 -5.60 15.99 9.66
C LEU A 144 -4.67 17.16 10.03
N GLU A 145 -5.04 18.41 9.76
CA GLU A 145 -4.24 19.57 10.16
C GLU A 145 -4.19 19.66 11.68
N GLY A 146 -2.99 19.76 12.24
CA GLY A 146 -2.77 19.79 13.69
C GLY A 146 -3.01 18.44 14.40
N ALA A 147 -3.38 17.39 13.68
CA ALA A 147 -3.61 16.09 14.27
C ALA A 147 -2.30 15.41 14.67
N THR A 148 -2.27 14.89 15.89
CA THR A 148 -1.18 14.06 16.42
C THR A 148 -1.73 12.71 16.86
N ALA A 149 -1.07 11.62 16.46
CA ALA A 149 -1.44 10.29 16.90
C ALA A 149 -1.03 10.07 18.36
N LEU A 150 -1.97 9.61 19.18
CA LEU A 150 -1.70 9.16 20.54
C LEU A 150 -1.20 7.71 20.50
N GLY A 151 -0.05 7.44 21.11
CA GLY A 151 0.33 6.08 21.44
C GLY A 151 1.36 5.39 20.56
N GLY A 152 2.32 6.06 19.98
CA GLY A 152 3.52 5.41 19.43
C GLY A 152 3.27 4.59 18.15
N GLU A 153 3.93 3.42 18.04
CA GLU A 153 3.82 2.55 16.86
C GLU A 153 2.45 1.87 16.77
N ILE A 154 1.94 1.77 15.54
CA ILE A 154 0.71 1.04 15.26
C ILE A 154 1.05 -0.45 15.24
N GLU A 155 0.59 -1.17 16.26
CA GLU A 155 0.68 -2.63 16.31
C GLU A 155 -0.48 -3.25 15.55
N ILE A 156 -0.17 -4.15 14.62
CA ILE A 156 -1.16 -4.93 13.88
C ILE A 156 -1.16 -6.38 14.35
N PHE A 157 -2.33 -6.96 14.43
CA PHE A 157 -2.51 -8.37 14.66
C PHE A 157 -2.68 -9.10 13.32
N GLU A 158 -1.92 -10.18 13.13
CA GLU A 158 -1.94 -10.95 11.89
C GLU A 158 -2.98 -12.09 11.98
N TRP A 159 -4.07 -11.89 11.24
CA TRP A 159 -4.98 -12.97 10.83
C TRP A 159 -4.91 -13.12 9.31
N PHE A 160 -5.95 -13.64 8.68
CA PHE A 160 -6.09 -13.58 7.23
C PHE A 160 -6.04 -12.12 6.73
N SER A 161 -6.73 -11.22 7.41
CA SER A 161 -6.57 -9.77 7.29
C SER A 161 -5.92 -9.18 8.53
N SER A 162 -5.14 -8.12 8.38
CA SER A 162 -4.59 -7.40 9.52
C SER A 162 -5.67 -6.64 10.28
N ALA A 163 -5.53 -6.58 11.60
CA ALA A 163 -6.35 -5.75 12.46
C ALA A 163 -5.46 -4.98 13.45
N LEU A 164 -5.92 -3.84 13.94
CA LEU A 164 -5.22 -3.09 14.98
C LEU A 164 -5.32 -3.87 16.31
N VAL A 165 -4.19 -4.05 17.01
CA VAL A 165 -4.16 -4.72 18.32
C VAL A 165 -5.05 -4.03 19.34
N LYS A 166 -5.12 -2.69 19.30
CA LYS A 166 -5.96 -1.87 20.19
C LYS A 166 -7.35 -1.55 19.64
N GLU A 167 -7.70 -2.10 18.46
CA GLU A 167 -8.96 -1.87 17.75
C GLU A 167 -9.26 -0.40 17.41
N LYS A 168 -8.39 0.55 17.75
CA LYS A 168 -8.55 1.98 17.49
C LYS A 168 -7.22 2.70 17.29
N LEU A 169 -7.28 3.76 16.51
CA LEU A 169 -6.26 4.79 16.41
C LEU A 169 -6.83 6.08 17.01
N GLU A 170 -6.15 6.66 17.99
CA GLU A 170 -6.58 7.90 18.62
C GLU A 170 -5.76 9.06 18.09
N LEU A 171 -6.45 10.10 17.67
CA LEU A 171 -5.85 11.36 17.23
C LEU A 171 -6.30 12.48 18.16
N VAL A 172 -5.40 13.44 18.41
CA VAL A 172 -5.71 14.70 19.09
C VAL A 172 -5.32 15.86 18.19
N TRP A 173 -6.09 16.92 18.25
CA TRP A 173 -5.83 18.15 17.53
C TRP A 173 -5.41 19.24 18.53
N SER A 174 -4.32 19.94 18.22
CA SER A 174 -3.78 21.06 19.00
C SER A 174 -4.00 22.38 18.29
#